data_7823ed6f85e3d1642da8c87d565cbd17
#
_entry.id   7823ed6f85e3d1642da8c87d565cbd17
#
_cell.length_a   1.000
_cell.length_b   1.000
_cell.length_c   1.000
_cell.angle_alpha   90.00
_cell.angle_beta   90.00
_cell.angle_gamma   90.00
#
_symmetry.space_group_name_H-M   'P 1'
#
loop_
_entity.id
_entity.type
_entity.pdbx_description
1 polymer ?
#
loop_
_entity_poly.entity_id
_entity_poly.type
_entity_poly.pdbx_seq_one_letter_code
_entity_poly.pdbx_strand_id
1 'polypeptide(L)'
;MRSYFVAFLLLCVFSASAEWKLDILDGYENQILVLDKGVEATLVRKQDGLQSEKAVLYVHGYNDYFFQSQLGDSIESHGYSFYALDLRSCGRSIREGKKPYDMRNMKDYFEEINKSLAIMESNGCKDIYLMGHSTGGLVLSYYLAEQKDYGNIRGLILNSPFMDMNLSKFQEKFLVPFVSILPFKKISISQGSSRAYADSLLKGHHGEWSYDPSMKFEVSQPVTSGWIGAIHKAQKRLRKKDVNIAMPILLMRSDKSVYGDEWTPEFNCGDSVLDVEDISKYGKRLGKDVEEAVFTDGLHDLILSRSDVRDKVYAKVFEWLERH
;
A
#
# COMPACT_ATOMS: atom_id res chain seq x y z
N MET A 1 41.28 10.04 52.03
CA MET A 1 40.24 10.38 51.03
C MET A 1 40.61 9.70 49.71
N ARG A 2 39.89 8.68 49.32
CA ARG A 2 40.08 7.98 48.01
C ARG A 2 39.00 8.46 47.08
N SER A 3 39.39 9.24 46.03
CA SER A 3 38.50 9.66 44.96
C SER A 3 38.28 8.50 43.99
N TYR A 4 37.06 8.06 43.83
CA TYR A 4 36.65 7.12 42.77
C TYR A 4 36.23 7.94 41.53
N PHE A 5 37.02 7.84 40.47
CA PHE A 5 36.66 8.33 39.15
C PHE A 5 35.73 7.30 38.51
N VAL A 6 34.45 7.62 38.35
CA VAL A 6 33.52 6.83 37.57
C VAL A 6 33.59 7.32 36.12
N ALA A 7 34.23 6.52 35.28
CA ALA A 7 34.25 6.77 33.85
C ALA A 7 32.85 6.34 33.25
N PHE A 8 32.10 7.33 32.80
CA PHE A 8 30.88 7.07 32.03
C PHE A 8 31.28 6.73 30.59
N LEU A 9 31.24 5.44 30.25
CA LEU A 9 31.40 4.99 28.88
C LEU A 9 30.09 5.32 28.13
N LEU A 10 30.07 6.38 27.31
CA LEU A 10 29.04 6.63 26.33
C LEU A 10 29.18 5.54 25.23
N LEU A 11 28.37 4.49 25.30
CA LEU A 11 28.16 3.60 24.17
C LEU A 11 27.34 4.38 23.10
N CYS A 12 28.06 4.98 22.14
CA CYS A 12 27.44 5.37 20.89
C CYS A 12 27.03 4.09 20.15
N VAL A 13 25.79 3.69 20.29
CA VAL A 13 25.18 2.69 19.38
C VAL A 13 25.09 3.35 18.02
N PHE A 14 26.13 3.20 17.20
CA PHE A 14 26.02 3.42 15.77
C PHE A 14 25.01 2.39 15.24
N SER A 15 23.76 2.77 15.12
CA SER A 15 22.83 2.08 14.24
C SER A 15 23.42 2.22 12.84
N ALA A 16 24.06 1.15 12.34
CA ALA A 16 24.45 1.10 10.95
C ALA A 16 23.16 1.30 10.14
N SER A 17 22.98 2.47 9.53
CA SER A 17 21.91 2.66 8.57
C SER A 17 22.15 1.63 7.46
N ALA A 18 21.17 0.79 7.17
CA ALA A 18 21.31 -0.17 6.10
C ALA A 18 21.64 0.59 4.80
N GLU A 19 22.61 0.07 4.06
CA GLU A 19 23.12 0.70 2.84
C GLU A 19 22.08 0.59 1.72
N TRP A 20 21.93 1.63 0.91
CA TRP A 20 21.19 1.59 -0.33
C TRP A 20 21.94 0.75 -1.36
N LYS A 21 21.22 -0.14 -2.05
CA LYS A 21 21.76 -1.06 -3.07
C LYS A 21 20.94 -0.95 -4.33
N LEU A 22 21.57 -1.18 -5.48
CA LEU A 22 20.86 -1.24 -6.77
C LEU A 22 19.66 -2.19 -6.67
N ASP A 23 18.55 -1.74 -7.18
CA ASP A 23 17.31 -2.52 -7.21
C ASP A 23 17.24 -3.40 -8.47
N ILE A 24 16.32 -4.37 -8.45
CA ILE A 24 15.97 -5.16 -9.63
C ILE A 24 15.27 -4.31 -10.70
N LEU A 25 14.67 -3.20 -10.30
CA LEU A 25 14.01 -2.23 -11.16
C LEU A 25 15.05 -1.19 -11.59
N ASP A 26 15.29 -1.13 -12.90
CA ASP A 26 16.30 -0.22 -13.47
C ASP A 26 16.05 1.24 -13.09
N GLY A 27 17.13 1.95 -12.71
CA GLY A 27 17.07 3.33 -12.23
C GLY A 27 16.58 3.49 -10.79
N TYR A 28 16.48 2.38 -10.03
CA TYR A 28 16.07 2.39 -8.62
C TYR A 28 17.11 1.74 -7.72
N GLU A 29 17.04 2.06 -6.45
CA GLU A 29 17.80 1.43 -5.37
C GLU A 29 16.88 1.09 -4.21
N ASN A 30 17.28 0.11 -3.42
CA ASN A 30 16.51 -0.35 -2.27
C ASN A 30 17.34 -0.42 -1.00
N GLN A 31 16.65 -0.36 0.12
CA GLN A 31 17.20 -0.51 1.47
C GLN A 31 16.34 -1.49 2.27
N ILE A 32 16.98 -2.49 2.87
CA ILE A 32 16.29 -3.42 3.76
C ILE A 32 16.03 -2.75 5.10
N LEU A 33 14.77 -2.72 5.51
CA LEU A 33 14.34 -2.28 6.84
C LEU A 33 14.29 -3.50 7.77
N VAL A 34 15.23 -3.59 8.69
CA VAL A 34 15.21 -4.64 9.72
C VAL A 34 14.18 -4.24 10.78
N LEU A 35 13.18 -5.08 10.97
CA LEU A 35 12.05 -4.89 11.86
C LEU A 35 12.18 -5.77 13.11
N ASP A 36 11.24 -5.62 14.04
CA ASP A 36 11.19 -6.44 15.24
C ASP A 36 11.21 -7.94 14.90
N LYS A 37 11.88 -8.74 15.74
CA LYS A 37 12.03 -10.20 15.61
C LYS A 37 12.73 -10.65 14.33
N GLY A 38 13.54 -9.77 13.70
CA GLY A 38 14.30 -10.09 12.50
C GLY A 38 13.42 -10.26 11.25
N VAL A 39 12.22 -9.68 11.25
CA VAL A 39 11.40 -9.54 10.05
C VAL A 39 11.96 -8.40 9.22
N GLU A 40 11.75 -8.42 7.92
CA GLU A 40 12.26 -7.40 7.01
C GLU A 40 11.14 -6.83 6.12
N ALA A 41 11.26 -5.55 5.82
CA ALA A 41 10.55 -4.85 4.76
C ALA A 41 11.58 -4.20 3.82
N THR A 42 11.17 -3.67 2.68
CA THR A 42 12.09 -3.08 1.72
C THR A 42 11.59 -1.69 1.30
N LEU A 43 12.41 -0.68 1.53
CA LEU A 43 12.15 0.67 1.03
C LEU A 43 12.90 0.86 -0.29
N VAL A 44 12.20 1.36 -1.31
CA VAL A 44 12.71 1.59 -2.66
C VAL A 44 12.64 3.09 -2.95
N ARG A 45 13.64 3.64 -3.66
CA ARG A 45 13.64 5.01 -4.19
C ARG A 45 14.35 5.04 -5.54
N LYS A 46 14.26 6.15 -6.25
CA LYS A 46 15.08 6.33 -7.45
C LYS A 46 16.54 6.45 -7.09
N GLN A 47 17.39 5.80 -7.88
CA GLN A 47 18.84 5.97 -7.84
C GLN A 47 19.17 7.40 -8.31
N ASP A 48 20.02 8.11 -7.56
CA ASP A 48 20.34 9.52 -7.85
C ASP A 48 19.11 10.41 -8.06
N GLY A 49 17.98 10.02 -7.39
CA GLY A 49 16.69 10.68 -7.55
C GLY A 49 16.65 12.09 -6.96
N LEU A 50 15.56 12.78 -7.24
CA LEU A 50 15.32 14.14 -6.78
C LEU A 50 15.37 14.20 -5.25
N GLN A 51 16.16 15.12 -4.71
CA GLN A 51 16.13 15.46 -3.29
C GLN A 51 15.25 16.69 -3.08
N SER A 52 14.02 16.45 -2.65
CA SER A 52 13.03 17.49 -2.40
C SER A 52 12.54 17.43 -0.95
N GLU A 53 12.18 18.60 -0.41
CA GLU A 53 11.46 18.66 0.88
C GLU A 53 10.06 18.05 0.79
N LYS A 54 9.47 17.99 -0.42
CA LYS A 54 8.20 17.33 -0.70
C LYS A 54 8.45 15.91 -1.18
N ALA A 55 7.70 14.94 -0.66
CA ALA A 55 7.89 13.54 -1.01
C ALA A 55 6.58 12.75 -1.03
N VAL A 56 6.56 11.66 -1.81
CA VAL A 56 5.47 10.68 -1.82
C VAL A 56 6.00 9.33 -1.36
N LEU A 57 5.33 8.71 -0.38
CA LEU A 57 5.53 7.32 0.01
C LEU A 57 4.40 6.45 -0.54
N TYR A 58 4.71 5.59 -1.50
CA TYR A 58 3.76 4.63 -2.08
C TYR A 58 3.75 3.31 -1.32
N VAL A 59 2.55 2.76 -1.04
CA VAL A 59 2.34 1.45 -0.43
C VAL A 59 1.40 0.62 -1.29
N HIS A 60 1.89 -0.54 -1.73
CA HIS A 60 1.21 -1.46 -2.64
C HIS A 60 0.06 -2.24 -2.00
N GLY A 61 -0.72 -2.95 -2.83
CA GLY A 61 -1.84 -3.81 -2.44
C GLY A 61 -1.45 -5.24 -1.98
N TYR A 62 -2.47 -6.10 -1.84
CA TYR A 62 -2.26 -7.54 -1.62
C TYR A 62 -1.78 -8.22 -2.90
N ASN A 63 -0.92 -9.22 -2.76
CA ASN A 63 -0.30 -9.92 -3.90
C ASN A 63 0.36 -8.94 -4.88
N ASP A 64 1.12 -7.99 -4.33
CA ASP A 64 1.67 -6.88 -5.09
C ASP A 64 3.04 -6.42 -4.53
N TYR A 65 3.71 -5.54 -5.26
CA TYR A 65 4.93 -4.85 -4.89
C TYR A 65 5.11 -3.62 -5.79
N PHE A 66 6.07 -2.76 -5.51
CA PHE A 66 6.38 -1.66 -6.42
C PHE A 66 7.17 -2.13 -7.63
N PHE A 67 6.58 -2.04 -8.83
CA PHE A 67 7.22 -2.37 -10.11
C PHE A 67 6.95 -1.32 -11.23
N GLN A 68 5.95 -0.50 -11.04
CA GLN A 68 5.51 0.53 -12.00
C GLN A 68 6.41 1.77 -11.94
N SER A 69 7.63 1.69 -12.53
CA SER A 69 8.63 2.77 -12.51
C SER A 69 8.08 4.12 -13.00
N GLN A 70 7.13 4.09 -13.96
CA GLN A 70 6.46 5.29 -14.46
C GLN A 70 5.82 6.14 -13.35
N LEU A 71 5.33 5.52 -12.26
CA LEU A 71 4.79 6.27 -11.13
C LEU A 71 5.88 7.11 -10.45
N GLY A 72 7.01 6.48 -10.11
CA GLY A 72 8.12 7.18 -9.49
C GLY A 72 8.72 8.26 -10.40
N ASP A 73 8.88 7.95 -11.69
CA ASP A 73 9.37 8.90 -12.69
C ASP A 73 8.44 10.12 -12.80
N SER A 74 7.12 9.90 -12.83
CA SER A 74 6.14 10.97 -12.88
C SER A 74 6.12 11.81 -11.61
N ILE A 75 6.20 11.20 -10.43
CA ILE A 75 6.26 11.92 -9.13
C ILE A 75 7.50 12.83 -9.09
N GLU A 76 8.68 12.31 -9.48
CA GLU A 76 9.91 13.13 -9.47
C GLU A 76 9.91 14.25 -10.52
N SER A 77 9.33 14.00 -11.69
CA SER A 77 9.20 15.04 -12.72
C SER A 77 8.34 16.23 -12.28
N HIS A 78 7.49 16.04 -11.25
CA HIS A 78 6.66 17.09 -10.64
C HIS A 78 7.27 17.67 -9.35
N GLY A 79 8.53 17.36 -9.05
CA GLY A 79 9.26 18.00 -7.95
C GLY A 79 9.11 17.34 -6.59
N TYR A 80 8.62 16.10 -6.51
CA TYR A 80 8.51 15.32 -5.28
C TYR A 80 9.54 14.20 -5.27
N SER A 81 10.26 13.99 -4.17
CA SER A 81 11.05 12.78 -3.98
C SER A 81 10.13 11.56 -3.91
N PHE A 82 10.49 10.46 -4.57
CA PHE A 82 9.67 9.26 -4.59
C PHE A 82 10.26 8.14 -3.75
N TYR A 83 9.40 7.53 -2.93
CA TYR A 83 9.69 6.33 -2.16
C TYR A 83 8.54 5.33 -2.30
N ALA A 84 8.87 4.04 -2.33
CA ALA A 84 7.91 2.95 -2.31
C ALA A 84 8.29 1.92 -1.25
N LEU A 85 7.30 1.41 -0.52
CA LEU A 85 7.49 0.44 0.54
C LEU A 85 6.92 -0.90 0.13
N ASP A 86 7.80 -1.90 -0.10
CA ASP A 86 7.38 -3.29 -0.15
C ASP A 86 7.24 -3.81 1.28
N LEU A 87 5.99 -4.02 1.70
CA LEU A 87 5.64 -4.45 3.05
C LEU A 87 6.28 -5.81 3.40
N ARG A 88 6.41 -6.11 4.70
CA ARG A 88 6.90 -7.42 5.16
C ARG A 88 6.20 -8.57 4.45
N SER A 89 6.94 -9.59 4.05
CA SER A 89 6.47 -10.78 3.32
C SER A 89 5.82 -10.51 1.96
N CYS A 90 6.06 -9.33 1.36
CA CYS A 90 5.56 -8.94 0.04
C CYS A 90 6.73 -8.53 -0.86
N GLY A 91 6.59 -8.72 -2.17
CA GLY A 91 7.55 -8.26 -3.16
C GLY A 91 9.01 -8.62 -2.81
N ARG A 92 9.88 -7.61 -2.76
CA ARG A 92 11.31 -7.73 -2.38
C ARG A 92 11.51 -8.24 -0.95
N SER A 93 10.49 -8.17 -0.12
CA SER A 93 10.51 -8.60 1.29
C SER A 93 10.10 -10.07 1.49
N ILE A 94 9.81 -10.81 0.41
CA ILE A 94 9.58 -12.25 0.46
C ILE A 94 10.91 -12.94 0.78
N ARG A 95 10.90 -13.87 1.73
CA ARG A 95 12.08 -14.64 2.15
C ARG A 95 11.83 -16.12 1.97
N GLU A 96 12.88 -16.85 1.58
CA GLU A 96 12.83 -18.29 1.42
C GLU A 96 12.32 -18.97 2.70
N GLY A 97 11.45 -19.96 2.55
CA GLY A 97 10.84 -20.70 3.67
C GLY A 97 9.80 -19.91 4.48
N LYS A 98 9.54 -18.64 4.13
CA LYS A 98 8.46 -17.84 4.71
C LYS A 98 7.24 -17.82 3.78
N LYS A 99 6.05 -17.73 4.37
CA LYS A 99 4.83 -17.65 3.59
C LYS A 99 4.67 -16.22 3.05
N PRO A 100 4.54 -16.04 1.72
CA PRO A 100 4.22 -14.75 1.16
C PRO A 100 2.90 -14.20 1.69
N TYR A 101 2.83 -12.89 1.87
CA TYR A 101 1.63 -12.15 2.29
C TYR A 101 1.02 -12.60 3.62
N ASP A 102 1.82 -13.28 4.51
CA ASP A 102 1.33 -13.65 5.84
C ASP A 102 1.26 -12.40 6.73
N MET A 103 0.04 -12.05 7.13
CA MET A 103 -0.24 -10.92 8.01
C MET A 103 -1.35 -11.33 8.98
N ARG A 104 -1.14 -11.09 10.27
CA ARG A 104 -2.08 -11.47 11.34
C ARG A 104 -2.56 -10.27 12.16
N ASN A 105 -1.84 -9.18 12.08
CA ASN A 105 -2.19 -7.93 12.74
C ASN A 105 -1.72 -6.79 11.83
N MET A 106 -2.67 -6.01 11.31
CA MET A 106 -2.34 -4.91 10.40
C MET A 106 -1.48 -3.82 11.07
N LYS A 107 -1.51 -3.70 12.40
CA LYS A 107 -0.63 -2.77 13.12
C LYS A 107 0.85 -3.14 13.01
N ASP A 108 1.18 -4.38 12.66
CA ASP A 108 2.56 -4.77 12.45
C ASP A 108 3.20 -3.99 11.29
N TYR A 109 2.42 -3.57 10.29
CA TYR A 109 2.87 -2.70 9.19
C TYR A 109 3.22 -1.27 9.62
N PHE A 110 2.79 -0.83 10.81
CA PHE A 110 3.10 0.52 11.31
C PHE A 110 4.58 0.71 11.58
N GLU A 111 5.29 -0.37 11.91
CA GLU A 111 6.73 -0.31 12.15
C GLU A 111 7.51 0.06 10.89
N GLU A 112 7.25 -0.63 9.76
CA GLU A 112 7.93 -0.31 8.51
C GLU A 112 7.52 1.05 7.94
N ILE A 113 6.28 1.48 8.14
CA ILE A 113 5.84 2.82 7.76
C ILE A 113 6.63 3.86 8.57
N ASN A 114 6.72 3.71 9.90
CA ASN A 114 7.47 4.63 10.76
C ASN A 114 8.96 4.67 10.38
N LYS A 115 9.58 3.52 10.08
CA LYS A 115 10.98 3.46 9.65
C LYS A 115 11.20 4.14 8.30
N SER A 116 10.26 3.95 7.36
CA SER A 116 10.29 4.63 6.06
C SER A 116 10.20 6.15 6.23
N LEU A 117 9.26 6.63 7.03
CA LEU A 117 9.09 8.06 7.32
C LEU A 117 10.35 8.65 7.97
N ALA A 118 10.94 7.96 8.95
CA ALA A 118 12.18 8.42 9.59
C ALA A 118 13.35 8.52 8.60
N ILE A 119 13.46 7.58 7.65
CA ILE A 119 14.50 7.65 6.60
C ILE A 119 14.22 8.82 5.67
N MET A 120 12.97 9.03 5.24
CA MET A 120 12.59 10.16 4.39
C MET A 120 12.88 11.49 5.07
N GLU A 121 12.56 11.63 6.36
CA GLU A 121 12.87 12.80 7.16
C GLU A 121 14.39 13.03 7.29
N SER A 122 15.17 11.96 7.50
CA SER A 122 16.65 12.04 7.53
C SER A 122 17.25 12.46 6.18
N ASN A 123 16.55 12.20 5.08
CA ASN A 123 16.88 12.64 3.73
C ASN A 123 16.36 14.06 3.41
N GLY A 124 15.79 14.77 4.39
CA GLY A 124 15.36 16.16 4.26
C GLY A 124 13.90 16.36 3.86
N CYS A 125 13.09 15.30 3.77
CA CYS A 125 11.66 15.42 3.46
C CYS A 125 10.89 16.05 4.63
N LYS A 126 10.12 17.10 4.38
CA LYS A 126 9.34 17.86 5.37
C LYS A 126 7.83 17.79 5.12
N ASP A 127 7.42 17.61 3.87
CA ASP A 127 6.04 17.50 3.46
C ASP A 127 5.86 16.17 2.74
N ILE A 128 5.34 15.18 3.47
CA ILE A 128 5.21 13.79 2.99
C ILE A 128 3.75 13.50 2.69
N TYR A 129 3.49 13.02 1.48
CA TYR A 129 2.18 12.52 1.06
C TYR A 129 2.21 11.00 1.02
N LEU A 130 1.23 10.37 1.65
CA LEU A 130 1.08 8.92 1.61
C LEU A 130 0.19 8.52 0.44
N MET A 131 0.62 7.57 -0.36
CA MET A 131 -0.17 7.02 -1.47
C MET A 131 -0.32 5.51 -1.30
N GLY A 132 -1.56 5.02 -1.22
CA GLY A 132 -1.82 3.59 -1.00
C GLY A 132 -2.77 2.99 -2.02
N HIS A 133 -2.38 1.84 -2.59
CA HIS A 133 -3.23 1.05 -3.47
C HIS A 133 -3.91 -0.08 -2.71
N SER A 134 -5.22 -0.27 -2.92
CA SER A 134 -5.98 -1.43 -2.42
C SER A 134 -5.77 -1.67 -0.90
N THR A 135 -5.20 -2.82 -0.51
CA THR A 135 -4.82 -3.12 0.88
C THR A 135 -3.84 -2.09 1.45
N GLY A 136 -2.91 -1.54 0.66
CA GLY A 136 -2.03 -0.45 1.07
C GLY A 136 -2.81 0.81 1.46
N GLY A 137 -3.88 1.13 0.72
CA GLY A 137 -4.80 2.21 1.08
C GLY A 137 -5.53 1.97 2.41
N LEU A 138 -5.96 0.72 2.66
CA LEU A 138 -6.52 0.33 3.97
C LEU A 138 -5.48 0.45 5.09
N VAL A 139 -4.24 -0.01 4.87
CA VAL A 139 -3.13 0.05 5.83
C VAL A 139 -2.85 1.51 6.22
N LEU A 140 -2.66 2.40 5.23
CA LEU A 140 -2.36 3.81 5.48
C LEU A 140 -3.53 4.54 6.15
N SER A 141 -4.77 4.26 5.73
CA SER A 141 -5.96 4.81 6.40
C SER A 141 -6.05 4.37 7.86
N TYR A 142 -5.76 3.08 8.14
CA TYR A 142 -5.77 2.55 9.49
C TYR A 142 -4.60 3.10 10.31
N TYR A 143 -3.41 3.24 9.71
CA TYR A 143 -2.26 3.87 10.34
C TYR A 143 -2.61 5.30 10.81
N LEU A 144 -3.12 6.15 9.92
CA LEU A 144 -3.46 7.53 10.23
C LEU A 144 -4.61 7.65 11.25
N ALA A 145 -5.62 6.77 11.18
CA ALA A 145 -6.73 6.77 12.15
C ALA A 145 -6.31 6.38 13.58
N GLU A 146 -5.13 5.81 13.76
CA GLU A 146 -4.57 5.45 15.07
C GLU A 146 -3.50 6.45 15.55
N GLN A 147 -3.08 7.41 14.72
CA GLN A 147 -2.15 8.47 15.11
C GLN A 147 -2.87 9.62 15.82
N LYS A 148 -2.15 10.24 16.76
CA LYS A 148 -2.60 11.49 17.42
C LYS A 148 -1.98 12.72 16.76
N ASP A 149 -0.81 12.52 16.17
CA ASP A 149 -0.03 13.54 15.47
C ASP A 149 0.47 12.91 14.16
N TYR A 150 0.43 13.67 13.10
CA TYR A 150 0.81 13.22 11.76
C TYR A 150 2.25 13.61 11.38
N GLY A 151 2.95 14.34 12.26
CA GLY A 151 4.33 14.78 11.99
C GLY A 151 4.45 15.54 10.66
N ASN A 152 5.27 15.02 9.77
CA ASN A 152 5.52 15.58 8.44
C ASN A 152 4.54 15.10 7.35
N ILE A 153 3.49 14.35 7.71
CA ILE A 153 2.49 13.88 6.74
C ILE A 153 1.48 14.99 6.46
N ARG A 154 1.26 15.31 5.18
CA ARG A 154 0.38 16.41 4.72
C ARG A 154 -0.89 15.95 4.03
N GLY A 155 -0.91 14.75 3.45
CA GLY A 155 -2.08 14.26 2.74
C GLY A 155 -2.05 12.76 2.47
N LEU A 156 -3.21 12.22 2.10
CA LEU A 156 -3.42 10.81 1.81
C LEU A 156 -4.05 10.64 0.43
N ILE A 157 -3.40 9.88 -0.44
CA ILE A 157 -3.90 9.49 -1.76
C ILE A 157 -4.27 8.02 -1.73
N LEU A 158 -5.52 7.72 -2.04
CA LEU A 158 -6.10 6.39 -2.00
C LEU A 158 -6.47 5.94 -3.42
N ASN A 159 -5.77 4.95 -3.92
CA ASN A 159 -6.02 4.30 -5.21
C ASN A 159 -6.79 3.01 -4.96
N SER A 160 -8.09 3.02 -5.22
CA SER A 160 -9.03 1.90 -5.02
C SER A 160 -8.85 1.18 -3.66
N PRO A 161 -8.96 1.89 -2.52
CA PRO A 161 -8.64 1.33 -1.21
C PRO A 161 -9.60 0.21 -0.81
N PHE A 162 -9.08 -0.84 -0.16
CA PHE A 162 -9.84 -2.03 0.26
C PHE A 162 -10.70 -1.76 1.52
N MET A 163 -11.81 -1.03 1.36
CA MET A 163 -12.64 -0.57 2.47
C MET A 163 -13.69 -1.59 2.95
N ASP A 164 -14.04 -2.57 2.11
CA ASP A 164 -15.00 -3.65 2.43
C ASP A 164 -14.60 -4.97 1.78
N MET A 165 -14.97 -6.09 2.41
CA MET A 165 -14.71 -7.45 1.89
C MET A 165 -15.78 -7.94 0.91
N ASN A 166 -16.81 -7.14 0.61
CA ASN A 166 -17.96 -7.54 -0.21
C ASN A 166 -18.67 -8.81 0.30
N LEU A 167 -18.70 -8.98 1.63
CA LEU A 167 -19.37 -10.09 2.28
C LEU A 167 -20.79 -9.69 2.69
N SER A 168 -21.71 -10.65 2.68
CA SER A 168 -23.04 -10.41 3.26
C SER A 168 -22.90 -10.06 4.75
N LYS A 169 -23.82 -9.24 5.29
CA LYS A 169 -23.82 -8.87 6.73
C LYS A 169 -23.81 -10.09 7.66
N PHE A 170 -24.39 -11.22 7.21
CA PHE A 170 -24.35 -12.47 7.96
C PHE A 170 -22.95 -13.08 7.96
N GLN A 171 -22.28 -13.14 6.82
CA GLN A 171 -20.90 -13.63 6.70
C GLN A 171 -19.94 -12.75 7.50
N GLU A 172 -20.06 -11.43 7.37
CA GLU A 172 -19.23 -10.47 8.10
C GLU A 172 -19.40 -10.61 9.63
N LYS A 173 -20.64 -10.74 10.11
CA LYS A 173 -20.96 -10.78 11.55
C LYS A 173 -20.64 -12.13 12.21
N PHE A 174 -20.85 -13.25 11.52
CA PHE A 174 -20.74 -14.57 12.11
C PHE A 174 -19.60 -15.40 11.53
N LEU A 175 -19.40 -15.38 10.20
CA LEU A 175 -18.39 -16.23 9.57
C LEU A 175 -16.98 -15.68 9.75
N VAL A 176 -16.77 -14.37 9.56
CA VAL A 176 -15.44 -13.76 9.67
C VAL A 176 -14.85 -13.90 11.08
N PRO A 177 -15.56 -13.58 12.19
CA PRO A 177 -15.04 -13.81 13.53
C PRO A 177 -14.74 -15.29 13.80
N PHE A 178 -15.59 -16.22 13.37
CA PHE A 178 -15.39 -17.66 13.55
C PHE A 178 -14.16 -18.13 12.78
N VAL A 179 -13.99 -17.72 11.53
CA VAL A 179 -12.87 -18.07 10.67
C VAL A 179 -11.56 -17.48 11.21
N SER A 180 -11.58 -16.26 11.75
CA SER A 180 -10.38 -15.58 12.27
C SER A 180 -9.77 -16.23 13.51
N ILE A 181 -10.56 -17.02 14.28
CA ILE A 181 -10.05 -17.79 15.45
C ILE A 181 -9.48 -19.15 15.05
N LEU A 182 -9.70 -19.63 13.84
CA LEU A 182 -9.22 -20.93 13.41
C LEU A 182 -7.70 -20.91 13.19
N PRO A 183 -6.93 -21.83 13.80
CA PRO A 183 -5.49 -21.85 13.64
C PRO A 183 -5.11 -22.22 12.21
N PHE A 184 -4.42 -21.31 11.51
CA PHE A 184 -3.61 -21.56 10.31
C PHE A 184 -4.25 -22.27 9.11
N LYS A 185 -5.57 -22.30 8.97
CA LYS A 185 -6.18 -22.87 7.76
C LYS A 185 -6.11 -21.87 6.62
N LYS A 186 -5.61 -22.31 5.47
CA LYS A 186 -5.76 -21.59 4.19
C LYS A 186 -7.24 -21.62 3.85
N ILE A 187 -7.86 -20.46 3.80
CA ILE A 187 -9.24 -20.32 3.32
C ILE A 187 -9.13 -19.68 1.95
N SER A 188 -9.56 -20.41 0.94
CA SER A 188 -9.73 -19.84 -0.40
C SER A 188 -11.01 -19.02 -0.38
N ILE A 189 -10.87 -17.70 -0.50
CA ILE A 189 -11.99 -16.83 -0.86
C ILE A 189 -11.99 -16.76 -2.38
N SER A 190 -13.08 -17.14 -3.00
CA SER A 190 -13.20 -17.29 -4.46
C SER A 190 -13.03 -15.97 -5.25
N GLN A 191 -13.28 -14.83 -4.64
CA GLN A 191 -12.97 -13.54 -5.27
C GLN A 191 -11.45 -13.30 -5.24
N GLY A 192 -10.83 -13.25 -6.42
CA GLY A 192 -9.40 -12.98 -6.60
C GLY A 192 -8.53 -14.23 -6.79
N SER A 193 -9.10 -15.43 -6.89
CA SER A 193 -8.36 -16.63 -7.26
C SER A 193 -8.29 -16.85 -8.79
N SER A 194 -9.02 -16.09 -9.58
CA SER A 194 -8.96 -16.17 -11.04
C SER A 194 -7.72 -15.44 -11.57
N ARG A 195 -7.29 -15.84 -12.76
CA ARG A 195 -6.20 -15.20 -13.49
C ARG A 195 -6.65 -13.91 -14.21
N ALA A 196 -7.97 -13.69 -14.34
CA ALA A 196 -8.55 -12.66 -15.19
C ALA A 196 -8.01 -11.24 -14.92
N TYR A 197 -7.79 -10.87 -13.64
CA TYR A 197 -7.15 -9.59 -13.31
C TYR A 197 -5.68 -9.53 -13.75
N ALA A 198 -4.90 -10.60 -13.55
CA ALA A 198 -3.52 -10.64 -14.01
C ALA A 198 -3.43 -10.56 -15.54
N ASP A 199 -4.34 -11.23 -16.24
CA ASP A 199 -4.42 -11.20 -17.71
C ASP A 199 -4.76 -9.79 -18.23
N SER A 200 -5.55 -9.00 -17.51
CA SER A 200 -5.82 -7.60 -17.86
C SER A 200 -4.61 -6.68 -17.65
N LEU A 201 -3.60 -7.09 -16.87
CA LEU A 201 -2.40 -6.31 -16.61
C LEU A 201 -1.22 -6.69 -17.51
N LEU A 202 -1.03 -8.00 -17.77
CA LEU A 202 0.17 -8.53 -18.40
C LEU A 202 0.24 -8.25 -19.90
N LYS A 203 1.37 -7.69 -20.34
CA LYS A 203 1.67 -7.37 -21.75
C LYS A 203 1.60 -8.61 -22.67
N GLY A 204 1.89 -9.80 -22.13
CA GLY A 204 1.78 -11.07 -22.88
C GLY A 204 0.34 -11.55 -23.06
N HIS A 205 -0.65 -10.89 -22.48
CA HIS A 205 -2.08 -11.18 -22.52
C HIS A 205 -2.88 -9.98 -23.05
N HIS A 206 -3.55 -9.24 -22.16
CA HIS A 206 -4.48 -8.17 -22.55
C HIS A 206 -4.11 -6.81 -21.94
N GLY A 207 -2.95 -6.72 -21.24
CA GLY A 207 -2.49 -5.52 -20.57
C GLY A 207 -1.20 -4.92 -21.17
N GLU A 208 -0.68 -3.91 -20.49
CA GLU A 208 0.49 -3.14 -20.92
C GLU A 208 1.72 -3.38 -20.03
N TRP A 209 1.60 -4.19 -18.95
CA TRP A 209 2.60 -4.26 -17.89
C TRP A 209 3.39 -5.59 -17.91
N SER A 210 4.61 -5.50 -17.40
CA SER A 210 5.44 -6.66 -17.10
C SER A 210 5.90 -6.57 -15.65
N TYR A 211 5.80 -7.66 -14.91
CA TYR A 211 6.24 -7.77 -13.53
C TYR A 211 6.80 -9.16 -13.25
N ASP A 212 7.54 -9.31 -12.15
CA ASP A 212 8.10 -10.58 -11.71
C ASP A 212 7.01 -11.45 -11.05
N PRO A 213 6.65 -12.61 -11.64
CA PRO A 213 5.62 -13.49 -11.10
C PRO A 213 6.02 -14.16 -9.79
N SER A 214 7.28 -14.10 -9.37
CA SER A 214 7.71 -14.56 -8.04
C SER A 214 7.39 -13.56 -6.94
N MET A 215 7.15 -12.30 -7.30
CA MET A 215 6.83 -11.18 -6.38
C MET A 215 5.35 -10.75 -6.45
N LYS A 216 4.69 -10.97 -7.59
CA LYS A 216 3.25 -10.75 -7.81
C LYS A 216 2.70 -11.94 -8.56
N PHE A 217 2.03 -12.83 -7.86
CA PHE A 217 1.53 -14.07 -8.46
C PHE A 217 0.37 -13.79 -9.40
N GLU A 218 0.39 -14.41 -10.56
CA GLU A 218 -0.70 -14.32 -11.56
C GLU A 218 -2.04 -14.85 -11.00
N VAL A 219 -1.96 -15.88 -10.18
CA VAL A 219 -3.08 -16.34 -9.36
C VAL A 219 -2.78 -16.04 -7.90
N SER A 220 -3.59 -15.19 -7.29
CA SER A 220 -3.40 -14.78 -5.90
C SER A 220 -3.35 -15.98 -4.96
N GLN A 221 -2.42 -15.96 -4.01
CA GLN A 221 -2.32 -17.00 -2.99
C GLN A 221 -3.57 -16.99 -2.10
N PRO A 222 -4.04 -18.17 -1.66
CA PRO A 222 -5.15 -18.24 -0.72
C PRO A 222 -4.84 -17.45 0.56
N VAL A 223 -5.76 -16.57 0.95
CA VAL A 223 -5.63 -15.79 2.18
C VAL A 223 -5.74 -16.66 3.42
N THR A 224 -5.06 -16.26 4.50
CA THR A 224 -5.14 -16.95 5.78
C THR A 224 -6.27 -16.44 6.65
N SER A 225 -6.72 -17.25 7.61
CA SER A 225 -7.66 -16.80 8.64
C SER A 225 -7.13 -15.57 9.42
N GLY A 226 -5.83 -15.52 9.69
CA GLY A 226 -5.18 -14.38 10.33
C GLY A 226 -5.29 -13.11 9.50
N TRP A 227 -5.05 -13.20 8.19
CA TRP A 227 -5.18 -12.10 7.26
C TRP A 227 -6.63 -11.57 7.22
N ILE A 228 -7.62 -12.47 7.09
CA ILE A 228 -9.05 -12.10 7.09
C ILE A 228 -9.43 -11.36 8.37
N GLY A 229 -9.02 -11.89 9.53
CA GLY A 229 -9.29 -11.26 10.82
C GLY A 229 -8.64 -9.88 10.98
N ALA A 230 -7.41 -9.72 10.48
CA ALA A 230 -6.69 -8.45 10.54
C ALA A 230 -7.32 -7.39 9.62
N ILE A 231 -7.70 -7.76 8.39
CA ILE A 231 -8.44 -6.88 7.46
C ILE A 231 -9.78 -6.46 8.09
N HIS A 232 -10.59 -7.43 8.51
CA HIS A 232 -11.89 -7.14 9.14
C HIS A 232 -11.77 -6.19 10.33
N LYS A 233 -10.79 -6.41 11.20
CA LYS A 233 -10.53 -5.54 12.37
C LYS A 233 -10.20 -4.11 11.94
N ALA A 234 -9.37 -3.92 10.93
CA ALA A 234 -9.02 -2.60 10.41
C ALA A 234 -10.23 -1.90 9.75
N GLN A 235 -10.95 -2.60 8.87
CA GLN A 235 -12.17 -2.07 8.24
C GLN A 235 -13.22 -1.69 9.28
N LYS A 236 -13.46 -2.56 10.28
CA LYS A 236 -14.37 -2.26 11.39
C LYS A 236 -13.94 -1.05 12.22
N ARG A 237 -12.62 -0.84 12.42
CA ARG A 237 -12.10 0.34 13.10
C ARG A 237 -12.37 1.61 12.29
N LEU A 238 -12.11 1.59 10.99
CA LEU A 238 -12.33 2.74 10.10
C LEU A 238 -13.81 3.11 9.94
N ARG A 239 -14.73 2.18 10.16
CA ARG A 239 -16.19 2.44 10.12
C ARG A 239 -16.75 3.07 11.40
N LYS A 240 -15.95 3.23 12.46
CA LYS A 240 -16.41 3.89 13.68
C LYS A 240 -16.60 5.39 13.45
N LYS A 241 -17.57 5.97 14.18
CA LYS A 241 -17.95 7.38 14.06
C LYS A 241 -16.88 8.36 14.56
N ASP A 242 -15.93 7.87 15.37
CA ASP A 242 -14.83 8.67 15.92
C ASP A 242 -13.62 8.77 14.99
N VAL A 243 -13.63 8.09 13.84
CA VAL A 243 -12.59 8.25 12.83
C VAL A 243 -12.75 9.58 12.14
N ASN A 244 -11.67 10.35 12.14
CA ASN A 244 -11.55 11.61 11.42
C ASN A 244 -10.05 11.85 11.15
N ILE A 245 -9.59 11.49 9.98
CA ILE A 245 -8.25 11.81 9.51
C ILE A 245 -8.27 13.29 9.15
N ALA A 246 -7.57 14.12 9.96
CA ALA A 246 -7.62 15.57 9.88
C ALA A 246 -6.58 16.14 8.89
N MET A 247 -6.59 15.62 7.66
CA MET A 247 -5.78 16.10 6.54
C MET A 247 -6.54 15.89 5.23
N PRO A 248 -6.13 16.54 4.12
CA PRO A 248 -6.70 16.30 2.80
C PRO A 248 -6.55 14.84 2.36
N ILE A 249 -7.60 14.30 1.75
CA ILE A 249 -7.63 12.92 1.22
C ILE A 249 -8.11 12.96 -0.24
N LEU A 250 -7.32 12.42 -1.15
CA LEU A 250 -7.77 12.11 -2.51
C LEU A 250 -8.21 10.65 -2.56
N LEU A 251 -9.50 10.42 -2.75
CA LEU A 251 -10.09 9.08 -2.92
C LEU A 251 -10.32 8.82 -4.41
N MET A 252 -9.59 7.88 -4.98
CA MET A 252 -9.68 7.53 -6.39
C MET A 252 -10.28 6.13 -6.57
N ARG A 253 -11.17 5.97 -7.53
CA ARG A 253 -11.77 4.68 -7.89
C ARG A 253 -12.19 4.61 -9.37
N SER A 254 -12.41 3.40 -9.85
CA SER A 254 -13.09 3.16 -11.11
C SER A 254 -14.56 3.61 -11.06
N ASP A 255 -15.16 3.83 -12.22
CA ASP A 255 -16.59 4.14 -12.37
C ASP A 255 -17.50 2.93 -12.18
N LYS A 256 -16.98 1.71 -12.39
CA LYS A 256 -17.76 0.46 -12.29
C LYS A 256 -16.93 -0.72 -11.78
N SER A 257 -17.61 -1.67 -11.16
CA SER A 257 -17.07 -2.99 -10.84
C SER A 257 -17.34 -3.98 -11.96
N VAL A 258 -16.42 -4.93 -12.17
CA VAL A 258 -16.53 -6.03 -13.13
C VAL A 258 -16.38 -7.35 -12.38
N TYR A 259 -17.26 -8.32 -12.70
CA TYR A 259 -17.28 -9.61 -12.02
C TYR A 259 -17.17 -10.75 -13.02
N GLY A 260 -16.44 -11.80 -12.67
CA GLY A 260 -16.27 -13.00 -13.48
C GLY A 260 -15.02 -13.79 -13.07
N ASP A 261 -14.97 -15.05 -13.49
CA ASP A 261 -13.83 -15.94 -13.23
C ASP A 261 -12.90 -16.05 -14.45
N GLU A 262 -13.39 -15.67 -15.63
CA GLU A 262 -12.64 -15.67 -16.88
C GLU A 262 -12.49 -14.24 -17.41
N TRP A 263 -11.41 -13.97 -18.09
CA TRP A 263 -11.15 -12.67 -18.68
C TRP A 263 -12.13 -12.38 -19.84
N THR A 264 -12.67 -11.17 -19.83
CA THR A 264 -13.44 -10.57 -20.93
C THR A 264 -12.92 -9.14 -21.16
N PRO A 265 -13.24 -8.48 -22.29
CA PRO A 265 -12.82 -7.10 -22.53
C PRO A 265 -13.22 -6.11 -21.43
N GLU A 266 -14.28 -6.37 -20.68
CA GLU A 266 -14.74 -5.55 -19.55
C GLU A 266 -13.71 -5.52 -18.41
N PHE A 267 -12.90 -6.57 -18.25
CA PHE A 267 -11.81 -6.59 -17.25
C PHE A 267 -10.73 -5.53 -17.50
N ASN A 268 -10.66 -4.99 -18.71
CA ASN A 268 -9.77 -3.86 -19.03
C ASN A 268 -10.46 -2.49 -18.89
N CYS A 269 -11.69 -2.45 -18.38
CA CYS A 269 -12.51 -1.24 -18.32
C CYS A 269 -13.23 -1.06 -16.98
N GLY A 270 -12.79 -1.70 -15.89
CA GLY A 270 -13.44 -1.59 -14.58
C GLY A 270 -12.63 -2.23 -13.45
N ASP A 271 -13.06 -2.02 -12.22
CA ASP A 271 -12.49 -2.68 -11.04
C ASP A 271 -13.01 -4.12 -10.96
N SER A 272 -12.12 -5.09 -11.22
CA SER A 272 -12.46 -6.52 -11.16
C SER A 272 -12.13 -7.17 -9.80
N VAL A 273 -11.80 -6.38 -8.80
CA VAL A 273 -11.37 -6.85 -7.47
C VAL A 273 -12.31 -6.38 -6.37
N LEU A 274 -12.73 -5.10 -6.40
CA LEU A 274 -13.54 -4.48 -5.35
C LEU A 274 -14.87 -3.94 -5.88
N ASP A 275 -15.83 -3.76 -4.97
CA ASP A 275 -17.04 -3.00 -5.23
C ASP A 275 -16.73 -1.49 -5.11
N VAL A 276 -16.86 -0.78 -6.23
CA VAL A 276 -16.55 0.65 -6.31
C VAL A 276 -17.50 1.51 -5.46
N GLU A 277 -18.74 1.05 -5.22
CA GLU A 277 -19.68 1.75 -4.35
C GLU A 277 -19.28 1.66 -2.88
N ASP A 278 -18.73 0.53 -2.45
CA ASP A 278 -18.20 0.39 -1.09
C ASP A 278 -16.90 1.21 -0.90
N ILE A 279 -16.06 1.34 -1.93
CA ILE A 279 -14.92 2.27 -1.91
C ILE A 279 -15.41 3.70 -1.63
N SER A 280 -16.38 4.19 -2.41
CA SER A 280 -16.98 5.51 -2.26
C SER A 280 -17.60 5.71 -0.88
N LYS A 281 -18.47 4.80 -0.49
CA LYS A 281 -19.27 4.87 0.73
C LYS A 281 -18.41 4.93 2.01
N TYR A 282 -17.37 4.11 2.09
CA TYR A 282 -16.52 4.04 3.28
C TYR A 282 -15.34 5.00 3.20
N GLY A 283 -14.77 5.23 2.00
CA GLY A 283 -13.68 6.16 1.80
C GLY A 283 -14.06 7.59 2.16
N LYS A 284 -15.24 8.06 1.78
CA LYS A 284 -15.78 9.40 2.13
C LYS A 284 -15.94 9.65 3.63
N ARG A 285 -15.89 8.62 4.46
CA ARG A 285 -16.05 8.74 5.92
C ARG A 285 -14.73 8.85 6.68
N LEU A 286 -13.60 8.74 5.99
CA LEU A 286 -12.28 8.76 6.62
C LEU A 286 -11.91 10.11 7.22
N GLY A 287 -12.45 11.20 6.67
CA GLY A 287 -12.18 12.56 7.11
C GLY A 287 -13.25 13.54 6.66
N LYS A 288 -13.06 14.81 7.00
CA LYS A 288 -13.95 15.91 6.57
C LYS A 288 -13.55 16.46 5.20
N ASP A 289 -12.28 16.35 4.85
CA ASP A 289 -11.68 16.85 3.61
C ASP A 289 -11.32 15.66 2.72
N VAL A 290 -12.35 15.12 2.04
CA VAL A 290 -12.20 13.99 1.13
C VAL A 290 -12.70 14.39 -0.25
N GLU A 291 -11.78 14.49 -1.19
CA GLU A 291 -12.08 14.68 -2.60
C GLU A 291 -12.15 13.31 -3.30
N GLU A 292 -13.31 12.96 -3.86
CA GLU A 292 -13.47 11.73 -4.65
C GLU A 292 -13.25 12.02 -6.13
N ALA A 293 -12.40 11.22 -6.78
CA ALA A 293 -12.19 11.22 -8.22
C ALA A 293 -12.56 9.84 -8.81
N VAL A 294 -13.44 9.85 -9.82
CA VAL A 294 -13.95 8.65 -10.49
C VAL A 294 -13.39 8.59 -11.89
N PHE A 295 -12.81 7.46 -12.26
CA PHE A 295 -12.17 7.26 -13.56
C PHE A 295 -12.94 6.25 -14.40
N THR A 296 -13.52 6.73 -15.50
CA THR A 296 -14.18 5.88 -16.49
C THR A 296 -13.18 4.89 -17.07
N ASP A 297 -13.57 3.62 -17.12
CA ASP A 297 -12.74 2.51 -17.58
C ASP A 297 -11.44 2.29 -16.79
N GLY A 298 -11.37 2.79 -15.54
CA GLY A 298 -10.23 2.54 -14.65
C GLY A 298 -10.17 1.08 -14.20
N LEU A 299 -8.97 0.50 -14.17
CA LEU A 299 -8.72 -0.81 -13.55
C LEU A 299 -8.78 -0.70 -12.01
N HIS A 300 -8.72 -1.84 -11.32
CA HIS A 300 -8.58 -1.86 -9.87
C HIS A 300 -7.36 -1.06 -9.40
N ASP A 301 -6.17 -1.29 -9.95
CA ASP A 301 -5.07 -0.34 -9.83
C ASP A 301 -5.17 0.69 -10.96
N LEU A 302 -5.62 1.89 -10.64
CA LEU A 302 -5.83 2.96 -11.61
C LEU A 302 -4.54 3.36 -12.33
N ILE A 303 -3.39 3.24 -11.64
CA ILE A 303 -2.06 3.50 -12.22
C ILE A 303 -1.69 2.45 -13.28
N LEU A 304 -2.26 1.26 -13.20
CA LEU A 304 -2.04 0.18 -14.15
C LEU A 304 -3.05 0.17 -15.31
N SER A 305 -3.99 1.09 -15.33
CA SER A 305 -4.97 1.24 -16.43
C SER A 305 -4.27 1.55 -17.77
N ARG A 306 -5.02 1.42 -18.87
CA ARG A 306 -4.55 1.85 -20.20
C ARG A 306 -4.03 3.29 -20.15
N SER A 307 -3.09 3.62 -21.03
CA SER A 307 -2.40 4.91 -21.02
C SER A 307 -3.34 6.12 -21.01
N ASP A 308 -4.43 6.07 -21.79
CA ASP A 308 -5.42 7.16 -21.89
C ASP A 308 -6.21 7.42 -20.58
N VAL A 309 -6.37 6.38 -19.75
CA VAL A 309 -6.97 6.47 -18.40
C VAL A 309 -5.90 6.86 -17.39
N ARG A 310 -4.73 6.21 -17.44
CA ARG A 310 -3.59 6.46 -16.56
C ARG A 310 -3.14 7.92 -16.59
N ASP A 311 -3.09 8.53 -17.77
CA ASP A 311 -2.72 9.94 -17.92
C ASP A 311 -3.69 10.87 -17.16
N LYS A 312 -4.99 10.55 -17.17
CA LYS A 312 -6.00 11.30 -16.38
C LYS A 312 -5.82 11.09 -14.87
N VAL A 313 -5.42 9.88 -14.47
CA VAL A 313 -5.13 9.57 -13.05
C VAL A 313 -3.93 10.39 -12.59
N TYR A 314 -2.83 10.42 -13.36
CA TYR A 314 -1.67 11.24 -13.04
C TYR A 314 -2.01 12.72 -13.00
N ALA A 315 -2.71 13.23 -14.01
CA ALA A 315 -3.14 14.63 -14.02
C ALA A 315 -3.91 15.00 -12.75
N LYS A 316 -4.82 14.12 -12.30
CA LYS A 316 -5.60 14.35 -11.08
C LYS A 316 -4.76 14.28 -9.80
N VAL A 317 -3.84 13.34 -9.72
CA VAL A 317 -2.91 13.23 -8.59
C VAL A 317 -2.06 14.50 -8.47
N PHE A 318 -1.49 15.00 -9.57
CA PHE A 318 -0.65 16.19 -9.55
C PHE A 318 -1.46 17.46 -9.31
N GLU A 319 -2.63 17.63 -9.94
CA GLU A 319 -3.55 18.72 -9.62
C GLU A 319 -3.86 18.79 -8.12
N TRP A 320 -4.07 17.64 -7.50
CA TRP A 320 -4.36 17.57 -6.07
C TRP A 320 -3.12 17.88 -5.22
N LEU A 321 -1.95 17.32 -5.55
CA LEU A 321 -0.69 17.57 -4.85
C LEU A 321 -0.26 19.04 -4.90
N GLU A 322 -0.53 19.74 -6.01
CA GLU A 322 -0.20 21.17 -6.17
C GLU A 322 -1.07 22.07 -5.28
N ARG A 323 -2.27 21.63 -4.90
CA ARG A 323 -3.20 22.40 -4.07
C ARG A 323 -2.97 22.19 -2.58
N HIS A 324 -2.27 21.17 -2.21
CA HIS A 324 -2.05 20.76 -0.81
C HIS A 324 -0.56 20.65 -0.47
#